data_2222b52ef461f4d4bd15466aa3ea778c
#
_entry.id   2222b52ef461f4d4bd15466aa3ea778c
#
_cell.length_a   1.000
_cell.length_b   1.000
_cell.length_c   1.000
_cell.angle_alpha   90.00
_cell.angle_beta   90.00
_cell.angle_gamma   90.00
#
_symmetry.space_group_name_H-M   'P 1'
#
loop_
_entity.id
_entity.type
_entity.pdbx_description
1 polymer ?
#
loop_
_entity_poly.entity_id
_entity_poly.type
_entity_poly.pdbx_seq_one_letter_code
_entity_poly.pdbx_strand_id
1 'polypeptide(L)'
;MSFPRLQCLAVAFLAAVAMTAAQDRIAYLDMEKIFEGYYKTVNANIGFEQRKQDFEDRLQLIRDELNSRISEVRKLEAEVKNDLLGAEAREEARRKLQQNFDRYTAIRDEHDRFRQSGMQELQRVRASTEEELVEDLLAVIKKFA
;
A
#
# COMPACT_ATOMS: atom_id res chain seq x y z
N MET A 1 -59.71 -61.64 -16.33
CA MET A 1 -60.26 -60.31 -16.07
C MET A 1 -59.30 -59.50 -15.22
N SER A 2 -58.64 -58.60 -15.86
CA SER A 2 -58.36 -57.21 -15.51
C SER A 2 -57.53 -56.94 -14.28
N PHE A 3 -56.14 -56.81 -14.50
CA PHE A 3 -55.27 -56.12 -13.58
C PHE A 3 -54.50 -54.97 -14.26
N PRO A 4 -55.17 -53.96 -14.86
CA PRO A 4 -54.39 -52.80 -15.36
C PRO A 4 -54.22 -51.63 -14.36
N ARG A 5 -54.94 -51.67 -13.21
CA ARG A 5 -54.92 -50.54 -12.25
C ARG A 5 -53.77 -50.55 -11.25
N LEU A 6 -53.20 -51.73 -10.98
CA LEU A 6 -52.03 -51.82 -10.06
C LEU A 6 -50.71 -51.39 -10.66
N GLN A 7 -50.55 -51.54 -12.00
CA GLN A 7 -49.29 -51.13 -12.67
C GLN A 7 -49.16 -49.61 -12.81
N CYS A 8 -50.27 -48.85 -12.94
CA CYS A 8 -50.22 -47.38 -13.02
C CYS A 8 -49.84 -46.72 -11.69
N LEU A 9 -50.17 -47.31 -10.53
CA LEU A 9 -49.83 -46.80 -9.22
C LEU A 9 -48.30 -47.01 -8.89
N ALA A 10 -47.71 -48.09 -9.38
CA ALA A 10 -46.27 -48.35 -9.17
C ALA A 10 -45.38 -47.41 -9.99
N VAL A 11 -45.78 -47.04 -11.21
CA VAL A 11 -45.03 -46.10 -12.05
C VAL A 11 -45.16 -44.67 -11.53
N ALA A 12 -46.30 -44.26 -10.98
CA ALA A 12 -46.46 -42.92 -10.37
C ALA A 12 -45.62 -42.77 -9.09
N PHE A 13 -45.39 -43.84 -8.33
CA PHE A 13 -44.56 -43.78 -7.10
C PHE A 13 -43.09 -43.71 -7.38
N LEU A 14 -42.62 -44.34 -8.47
CA LEU A 14 -41.23 -44.24 -8.90
C LEU A 14 -40.86 -42.85 -9.44
N ALA A 15 -41.81 -42.14 -10.06
CA ALA A 15 -41.57 -40.78 -10.57
C ALA A 15 -41.50 -39.71 -9.47
N ALA A 16 -42.13 -39.95 -8.30
CA ALA A 16 -42.10 -39.01 -7.17
C ALA A 16 -40.80 -39.03 -6.38
N VAL A 17 -40.00 -40.11 -6.45
CA VAL A 17 -38.72 -40.24 -5.72
C VAL A 17 -37.54 -39.57 -6.47
N ALA A 18 -37.69 -39.31 -7.78
CA ALA A 18 -36.62 -38.67 -8.57
C ALA A 18 -36.55 -37.16 -8.45
N MET A 19 -37.45 -36.49 -7.74
CA MET A 19 -37.48 -35.01 -7.59
C MET A 19 -36.81 -34.47 -6.31
N THR A 20 -36.19 -35.30 -5.48
CA THR A 20 -35.64 -34.84 -4.19
C THR A 20 -34.12 -34.67 -4.16
N ALA A 21 -33.43 -34.60 -5.31
CA ALA A 21 -31.97 -34.60 -5.34
C ALA A 21 -31.29 -33.27 -5.76
N ALA A 22 -32.02 -32.19 -5.85
CA ALA A 22 -31.40 -30.87 -5.97
C ALA A 22 -31.49 -30.10 -4.63
N GLN A 23 -30.82 -30.60 -3.62
CA GLN A 23 -30.52 -29.76 -2.47
C GLN A 23 -29.41 -28.80 -2.90
N ASP A 24 -29.80 -27.55 -3.20
CA ASP A 24 -28.85 -26.46 -3.35
C ASP A 24 -28.01 -26.40 -2.06
N ARG A 25 -26.76 -26.82 -2.15
CA ARG A 25 -25.82 -26.71 -1.03
C ARG A 25 -25.39 -25.26 -0.95
N ILE A 26 -26.01 -24.50 -0.08
CA ILE A 26 -25.59 -23.13 0.21
C ILE A 26 -24.40 -23.20 1.19
N ALA A 27 -23.25 -22.71 0.75
CA ALA A 27 -22.10 -22.55 1.62
C ALA A 27 -21.92 -21.06 1.95
N TYR A 28 -21.71 -20.77 3.22
CA TYR A 28 -21.35 -19.42 3.68
C TYR A 28 -19.85 -19.36 3.87
N LEU A 29 -19.22 -18.36 3.25
CA LEU A 29 -17.77 -18.10 3.37
C LEU A 29 -17.58 -16.78 4.10
N ASP A 30 -16.77 -16.81 5.16
CA ASP A 30 -16.29 -15.60 5.83
C ASP A 30 -15.08 -15.06 5.03
N MET A 31 -15.38 -14.12 4.13
CA MET A 31 -14.38 -13.55 3.22
C MET A 31 -13.25 -12.82 3.95
N GLU A 32 -13.55 -12.19 5.09
CA GLU A 32 -12.55 -11.49 5.90
C GLU A 32 -11.50 -12.46 6.45
N LYS A 33 -11.94 -13.56 7.08
CA LYS A 33 -11.05 -14.61 7.59
C LYS A 33 -10.26 -15.32 6.50
N ILE A 34 -10.88 -15.53 5.34
CA ILE A 34 -10.18 -16.14 4.20
C ILE A 34 -9.10 -15.20 3.70
N PHE A 35 -9.43 -13.91 3.54
CA PHE A 35 -8.48 -12.91 3.06
C PHE A 35 -7.30 -12.74 4.02
N GLU A 36 -7.54 -12.64 5.32
CA GLU A 36 -6.49 -12.53 6.33
C GLU A 36 -5.57 -13.76 6.38
N GLY A 37 -6.13 -14.96 6.26
CA GLY A 37 -5.40 -16.22 6.28
C GLY A 37 -4.74 -16.60 4.95
N TYR A 38 -5.03 -15.88 3.88
CA TYR A 38 -4.49 -16.21 2.57
C TYR A 38 -3.00 -15.86 2.47
N TYR A 39 -2.17 -16.86 2.13
CA TYR A 39 -0.71 -16.71 2.15
C TYR A 39 -0.19 -15.57 1.26
N LYS A 40 -0.87 -15.26 0.14
CA LYS A 40 -0.50 -14.13 -0.72
C LYS A 40 -0.78 -12.80 -0.05
N THR A 41 -1.84 -12.68 0.74
CA THR A 41 -2.13 -11.50 1.56
C THR A 41 -1.01 -11.26 2.58
N VAL A 42 -0.58 -12.31 3.26
CA VAL A 42 0.52 -12.24 4.23
C VAL A 42 1.82 -11.77 3.55
N ASN A 43 2.16 -12.37 2.40
CA ASN A 43 3.36 -11.97 1.65
C ASN A 43 3.27 -10.54 1.10
N ALA A 44 2.11 -10.13 0.62
CA ALA A 44 1.87 -8.77 0.13
C ALA A 44 2.01 -7.74 1.26
N ASN A 45 1.49 -8.03 2.45
CA ASN A 45 1.64 -7.16 3.62
C ASN A 45 3.11 -7.02 4.03
N ILE A 46 3.89 -8.11 4.04
CA ILE A 46 5.33 -8.05 4.31
C ILE A 46 6.04 -7.16 3.29
N GLY A 47 5.75 -7.36 2.01
CA GLY A 47 6.34 -6.54 0.95
C GLY A 47 5.93 -5.06 1.01
N PHE A 48 4.70 -4.78 1.42
CA PHE A 48 4.22 -3.41 1.64
C PHE A 48 4.92 -2.73 2.82
N GLU A 49 5.06 -3.42 3.96
CA GLU A 49 5.76 -2.87 5.13
C GLU A 49 7.25 -2.62 4.85
N GLN A 50 7.91 -3.47 4.07
CA GLN A 50 9.29 -3.23 3.62
C GLN A 50 9.40 -1.94 2.78
N ARG A 51 8.52 -1.75 1.78
CA ARG A 51 8.51 -0.53 0.96
C ARG A 51 8.23 0.72 1.77
N LYS A 52 7.33 0.63 2.74
CA LYS A 52 7.01 1.72 3.66
C LYS A 52 8.23 2.07 4.51
N GLN A 53 8.93 1.08 5.05
CA GLN A 53 10.16 1.29 5.82
C GLN A 53 11.25 1.96 4.97
N ASP A 54 11.51 1.46 3.76
CA ASP A 54 12.48 2.04 2.83
C ASP A 54 12.15 3.52 2.52
N PHE A 55 10.87 3.83 2.35
CA PHE A 55 10.39 5.19 2.14
C PHE A 55 10.63 6.09 3.37
N GLU A 56 10.30 5.60 4.57
CA GLU A 56 10.52 6.32 5.83
C GLU A 56 12.00 6.56 6.10
N ASP A 57 12.85 5.57 5.87
CA ASP A 57 14.30 5.67 6.01
C ASP A 57 14.89 6.71 5.06
N ARG A 58 14.42 6.71 3.81
CA ARG A 58 14.85 7.72 2.83
C ARG A 58 14.41 9.13 3.21
N LEU A 59 13.18 9.29 3.68
CA LEU A 59 12.69 10.58 4.21
C LEU A 59 13.53 11.06 5.39
N GLN A 60 13.92 10.15 6.29
CA GLN A 60 14.75 10.50 7.44
C GLN A 60 16.12 11.00 6.99
N LEU A 61 16.77 10.35 6.03
CA LEU A 61 18.05 10.81 5.48
C LEU A 61 17.96 12.23 4.91
N ILE A 62 16.89 12.53 4.15
CA ILE A 62 16.70 13.88 3.60
C ILE A 62 16.45 14.91 4.72
N ARG A 63 15.72 14.56 5.78
CA ARG A 63 15.53 15.42 6.95
C ARG A 63 16.83 15.71 7.68
N ASP A 64 17.68 14.71 7.83
CA ASP A 64 18.97 14.88 8.51
C ASP A 64 19.88 15.80 7.70
N GLU A 65 19.86 15.69 6.37
CA GLU A 65 20.55 16.62 5.49
C GLU A 65 20.00 18.05 5.61
N LEU A 66 18.67 18.24 5.62
CA LEU A 66 18.03 19.53 5.84
C LEU A 66 18.46 20.16 7.17
N ASN A 67 18.47 19.37 8.26
CA ASN A 67 18.87 19.85 9.57
C ASN A 67 20.35 20.28 9.59
N SER A 68 21.22 19.54 8.91
CA SER A 68 22.62 19.90 8.75
C SER A 68 22.76 21.22 7.98
N ARG A 69 22.04 21.41 6.87
CA ARG A 69 22.05 22.63 6.07
C ARG A 69 21.52 23.85 6.82
N ILE A 70 20.44 23.69 7.58
CA ILE A 70 19.90 24.75 8.45
C ILE A 70 20.95 25.20 9.47
N SER A 71 21.67 24.25 10.09
CA SER A 71 22.72 24.55 11.04
C SER A 71 23.86 25.35 10.39
N GLU A 72 24.25 24.98 9.17
CA GLU A 72 25.30 25.69 8.42
C GLU A 72 24.86 27.09 8.01
N VAL A 73 23.63 27.25 7.51
CA VAL A 73 23.06 28.58 7.19
C VAL A 73 23.08 29.47 8.40
N ARG A 74 22.66 29.00 9.59
CA ARG A 74 22.68 29.80 10.82
C ARG A 74 24.09 30.23 11.26
N LYS A 75 25.09 29.37 11.09
CA LYS A 75 26.49 29.71 11.35
C LYS A 75 26.96 30.81 10.42
N LEU A 76 26.73 30.66 9.11
CA LEU A 76 27.13 31.65 8.12
C LEU A 76 26.39 32.98 8.31
N GLU A 77 25.12 32.98 8.71
CA GLU A 77 24.40 34.19 9.08
C GLU A 77 25.05 34.91 10.27
N ALA A 78 25.51 34.15 11.28
CA ALA A 78 26.21 34.74 12.42
C ALA A 78 27.57 35.32 12.01
N GLU A 79 28.33 34.66 11.11
CA GLU A 79 29.57 35.14 10.57
C GLU A 79 29.37 36.45 9.77
N VAL A 80 28.39 36.53 8.92
CA VAL A 80 28.05 37.74 8.15
C VAL A 80 27.74 38.92 9.07
N LYS A 81 27.12 38.68 10.23
CA LYS A 81 26.75 39.71 11.23
C LYS A 81 27.90 40.07 12.19
N ASN A 82 29.01 39.35 12.13
CA ASN A 82 30.14 39.57 13.02
C ASN A 82 30.97 40.74 12.57
N ASP A 83 30.88 41.87 13.27
CA ASP A 83 31.61 43.11 12.99
C ASP A 83 33.13 43.02 13.22
N LEU A 84 33.60 41.98 13.92
CA LEU A 84 35.01 41.71 14.15
C LEU A 84 35.70 41.10 12.91
N LEU A 85 34.94 40.57 11.95
CA LEU A 85 35.47 40.02 10.71
C LEU A 85 35.80 41.14 9.72
N GLY A 86 36.94 40.99 9.03
CA GLY A 86 37.33 41.88 7.94
C GLY A 86 36.30 41.87 6.80
N ALA A 87 36.27 42.93 6.00
CA ALA A 87 35.30 43.08 4.90
C ALA A 87 35.34 41.91 3.90
N GLU A 88 36.52 41.42 3.56
CA GLU A 88 36.72 40.30 2.64
C GLU A 88 36.14 38.98 3.19
N ALA A 89 36.43 38.70 4.48
CA ALA A 89 35.89 37.50 5.13
C ALA A 89 34.35 37.51 5.23
N ARG A 90 33.75 38.69 5.50
CA ARG A 90 32.31 38.84 5.49
C ARG A 90 31.70 38.65 4.11
N GLU A 91 32.37 39.11 3.06
CA GLU A 91 31.89 38.93 1.69
C GLU A 91 32.01 37.47 1.26
N GLU A 92 33.04 36.76 1.67
CA GLU A 92 33.13 35.31 1.47
C GLU A 92 32.02 34.56 2.23
N ALA A 93 31.76 34.91 3.48
CA ALA A 93 30.66 34.36 4.26
C ALA A 93 29.28 34.59 3.60
N ARG A 94 29.05 35.78 3.02
CA ARG A 94 27.81 36.05 2.25
C ARG A 94 27.65 35.16 1.03
N ARG A 95 28.74 34.95 0.26
CA ARG A 95 28.69 34.04 -0.88
C ARG A 95 28.39 32.60 -0.48
N LYS A 96 29.04 32.11 0.60
CA LYS A 96 28.79 30.78 1.16
C LYS A 96 27.37 30.66 1.70
N LEU A 97 26.85 31.68 2.37
CA LEU A 97 25.49 31.75 2.87
C LEU A 97 24.48 31.60 1.71
N GLN A 98 24.65 32.36 0.64
CA GLN A 98 23.78 32.26 -0.53
C GLN A 98 23.80 30.86 -1.13
N GLN A 99 24.99 30.28 -1.34
CA GLN A 99 25.12 28.91 -1.88
C GLN A 99 24.47 27.85 -0.98
N ASN A 100 24.63 27.97 0.35
CA ASN A 100 24.02 27.01 1.28
C ASN A 100 22.50 27.20 1.37
N PHE A 101 22.02 28.44 1.26
CA PHE A 101 20.58 28.72 1.22
C PHE A 101 19.93 28.14 -0.04
N ASP A 102 20.57 28.30 -1.21
CA ASP A 102 20.08 27.73 -2.47
C ASP A 102 20.03 26.18 -2.39
N ARG A 103 21.07 25.56 -1.82
CA ARG A 103 21.10 24.11 -1.58
C ARG A 103 20.01 23.65 -0.60
N TYR A 104 19.85 24.37 0.50
CA TYR A 104 18.77 24.10 1.46
C TYR A 104 17.39 24.13 0.78
N THR A 105 17.14 25.14 -0.02
CA THR A 105 15.86 25.29 -0.73
C THR A 105 15.64 24.12 -1.70
N ALA A 106 16.68 23.73 -2.46
CA ALA A 106 16.59 22.61 -3.39
C ALA A 106 16.29 21.28 -2.67
N ILE A 107 16.97 21.00 -1.54
CA ILE A 107 16.74 19.77 -0.74
C ILE A 107 15.34 19.78 -0.10
N ARG A 108 14.87 20.95 0.38
CA ARG A 108 13.52 21.09 0.92
C ARG A 108 12.48 20.77 -0.15
N ASP A 109 12.64 21.29 -1.35
CA ASP A 109 11.71 21.04 -2.46
C ASP A 109 11.78 19.58 -2.93
N GLU A 110 12.95 18.93 -2.87
CA GLU A 110 13.12 17.51 -3.09
C GLU A 110 12.38 16.68 -2.03
N HIS A 111 12.56 17.03 -0.75
CA HIS A 111 11.86 16.40 0.38
C HIS A 111 10.35 16.41 0.19
N ASP A 112 9.79 17.58 -0.14
CA ASP A 112 8.34 17.73 -0.28
C ASP A 112 7.79 16.94 -1.48
N ARG A 113 8.51 16.96 -2.61
CA ARG A 113 8.17 16.15 -3.79
C ARG A 113 8.27 14.65 -3.48
N PHE A 114 9.37 14.21 -2.86
CA PHE A 114 9.58 12.82 -2.52
C PHE A 114 8.50 12.32 -1.55
N ARG A 115 8.18 13.11 -0.52
CA ARG A 115 7.11 12.79 0.43
C ARG A 115 5.76 12.63 -0.27
N GLN A 116 5.40 13.59 -1.11
CA GLN A 116 4.11 13.57 -1.81
C GLN A 116 4.00 12.39 -2.78
N SER A 117 5.01 12.20 -3.64
CA SER A 117 5.01 11.11 -4.62
C SER A 117 5.09 9.74 -3.96
N GLY A 118 5.89 9.60 -2.90
CA GLY A 118 6.01 8.33 -2.18
C GLY A 118 4.73 7.93 -1.45
N MET A 119 4.02 8.88 -0.82
CA MET A 119 2.71 8.59 -0.22
C MET A 119 1.68 8.17 -1.27
N GLN A 120 1.66 8.84 -2.44
CA GLN A 120 0.76 8.46 -3.53
C GLN A 120 1.10 7.07 -4.09
N GLU A 121 2.38 6.76 -4.23
CA GLU A 121 2.84 5.45 -4.69
C GLU A 121 2.46 4.34 -3.71
N LEU A 122 2.68 4.54 -2.40
CA LEU A 122 2.29 3.57 -1.38
C LEU A 122 0.77 3.31 -1.39
N GLN A 123 -0.05 4.36 -1.55
CA GLN A 123 -1.50 4.21 -1.66
C GLN A 123 -1.89 3.44 -2.92
N ARG A 124 -1.26 3.75 -4.06
CA ARG A 124 -1.52 3.05 -5.33
C ARG A 124 -1.14 1.58 -5.25
N VAL A 125 0.04 1.28 -4.75
CA VAL A 125 0.52 -0.10 -4.57
C VAL A 125 -0.42 -0.89 -3.68
N ARG A 126 -0.85 -0.30 -2.56
CA ARG A 126 -1.81 -0.95 -1.65
C ARG A 126 -3.13 -1.27 -2.37
N ALA A 127 -3.72 -0.27 -3.03
CA ALA A 127 -5.00 -0.45 -3.71
C ALA A 127 -4.93 -1.52 -4.83
N SER A 128 -3.89 -1.46 -5.68
CA SER A 128 -3.73 -2.48 -6.75
C SER A 128 -3.48 -3.88 -6.19
N THR A 129 -2.71 -3.99 -5.09
CA THR A 129 -2.46 -5.28 -4.45
C THR A 129 -3.73 -5.86 -3.82
N GLU A 130 -4.55 -5.04 -3.17
CA GLU A 130 -5.84 -5.46 -2.61
C GLU A 130 -6.79 -5.95 -3.72
N GLU A 131 -6.86 -5.24 -4.85
CA GLU A 131 -7.67 -5.63 -6.02
C GLU A 131 -7.21 -6.98 -6.60
N GLU A 132 -5.91 -7.15 -6.86
CA GLU A 132 -5.33 -8.40 -7.36
C GLU A 132 -5.61 -9.59 -6.42
N LEU A 133 -5.49 -9.38 -5.10
CA LEU A 133 -5.75 -10.42 -4.10
C LEU A 133 -7.23 -10.83 -4.07
N VAL A 134 -8.14 -9.87 -4.18
CA VAL A 134 -9.60 -10.15 -4.23
C VAL A 134 -9.94 -10.93 -5.50
N GLU A 135 -9.42 -10.53 -6.66
CA GLU A 135 -9.64 -11.24 -7.93
C GLU A 135 -9.12 -12.69 -7.87
N ASP A 136 -7.92 -12.88 -7.31
CA ASP A 136 -7.32 -14.20 -7.16
C ASP A 136 -8.14 -15.10 -6.22
N LEU A 137 -8.60 -14.57 -5.09
CA LEU A 137 -9.49 -15.29 -4.17
C LEU A 137 -10.82 -15.68 -4.83
N LEU A 138 -11.45 -14.76 -5.55
CA LEU A 138 -12.68 -15.04 -6.27
C LEU A 138 -12.49 -16.11 -7.34
N ALA A 139 -11.34 -16.11 -8.03
CA ALA A 139 -11.00 -17.14 -9.00
C ALA A 139 -10.82 -18.53 -8.35
N VAL A 140 -10.24 -18.56 -7.14
CA VAL A 140 -10.13 -19.80 -6.36
C VAL A 140 -11.49 -20.30 -5.92
N ILE A 141 -12.33 -19.44 -5.33
CA ILE A 141 -13.67 -19.81 -4.85
C ILE A 141 -14.53 -20.38 -5.99
N LYS A 142 -14.50 -19.75 -7.17
CA LYS A 142 -15.24 -20.24 -8.36
C LYS A 142 -14.85 -21.65 -8.83
N LYS A 143 -13.66 -22.15 -8.47
CA LYS A 143 -13.26 -23.52 -8.79
C LYS A 143 -13.86 -24.56 -7.85
N PHE A 144 -14.33 -24.14 -6.68
CA PHE A 144 -14.87 -25.04 -5.66
C PHE A 144 -16.41 -24.93 -5.51
N ALA A 145 -17.01 -23.89 -6.12
CA ALA A 145 -18.47 -23.72 -6.20
C ALA A 145 -19.04 -24.44 -7.41
#